data_bdbedddbe556c6415776b070b162e4f8
#
_entry.id   bdbedddbe556c6415776b070b162e4f8
#
_cell.length_a   1.000
_cell.length_b   1.000
_cell.length_c   1.000
_cell.angle_alpha   90.00
_cell.angle_beta   90.00
_cell.angle_gamma   90.00
#
_symmetry.space_group_name_H-M   'P 1'
#
loop_
_entity.id
_entity.type
_entity.pdbx_description
1 polymer ?
#
loop_
_entity_poly.entity_id
_entity_poly.type
_entity_poly.pdbx_seq_one_letter_code
_entity_poly.pdbx_strand_id
1 'polypeptide(L)'
;MILQVRQGVFETNSSSTHTLTICTKEDYEDWKHGDKFWLDNDWGKLQTNKSFVTPEELEELTEKYNEEEQKRIDAGDEYAKVLDMDKVLNERRDYDSWNDSYWDTERSSLEAYTIDDWYARNGDLETYARSFTSPSGDEMVAFGAFGYDG
;
A
#
# COMPACT_ATOMS: atom_id res chain seq x y z
N MET A 1 -9.86 9.68 -22.32
CA MET A 1 -9.20 10.78 -21.62
C MET A 1 -7.85 10.32 -21.09
N ILE A 2 -6.86 11.11 -21.35
CA ILE A 2 -5.55 10.83 -20.80
C ILE A 2 -5.43 11.59 -19.49
N LEU A 3 -5.29 10.83 -18.39
CA LEU A 3 -5.03 11.44 -17.11
C LEU A 3 -3.53 11.73 -17.03
N GLN A 4 -3.19 13.00 -17.04
CA GLN A 4 -1.80 13.41 -16.91
C GLN A 4 -1.47 13.67 -15.46
N VAL A 5 -0.51 12.95 -14.94
CA VAL A 5 0.03 13.23 -13.63
C VAL A 5 1.13 14.28 -13.80
N ARG A 6 0.90 15.44 -13.22
CA ARG A 6 1.86 16.55 -13.28
C ARG A 6 2.45 16.76 -11.91
N GLN A 7 3.27 15.86 -11.49
CA GLN A 7 3.82 15.89 -10.14
C GLN A 7 4.57 17.18 -9.85
N GLY A 8 5.36 17.66 -10.80
CA GLY A 8 6.12 18.87 -10.60
C GLY A 8 5.31 20.17 -10.44
N VAL A 9 4.03 20.15 -10.83
CA VAL A 9 3.18 21.35 -10.75
C VAL A 9 2.87 21.72 -9.31
N PHE A 10 2.79 20.71 -8.43
CA PHE A 10 2.41 20.91 -7.03
C PHE A 10 3.59 21.03 -6.09
N GLU A 11 4.77 20.79 -6.58
CA GLU A 11 5.98 20.78 -5.76
C GLU A 11 6.63 22.15 -5.77
N THR A 12 6.05 23.10 -5.06
CA THR A 12 6.60 24.43 -4.96
C THR A 12 7.58 24.57 -3.81
N ASN A 13 7.61 23.58 -2.91
CA ASN A 13 8.59 23.52 -1.83
C ASN A 13 8.75 22.08 -1.37
N SER A 14 9.76 21.83 -0.54
CA SER A 14 10.15 20.48 -0.13
C SER A 14 9.19 19.79 0.82
N SER A 15 8.23 20.52 1.42
CA SER A 15 7.27 19.92 2.36
C SER A 15 5.95 19.52 1.71
N SER A 16 5.76 19.82 0.42
CA SER A 16 4.55 19.43 -0.31
C SER A 16 4.60 17.97 -0.71
N THR A 17 3.48 17.27 -0.52
CA THR A 17 3.31 15.90 -0.96
C THR A 17 2.08 15.79 -1.84
N HIS A 18 2.19 15.04 -2.92
CA HIS A 18 1.07 14.72 -3.81
C HIS A 18 1.27 13.33 -4.38
N THR A 19 0.28 12.48 -4.17
CA THR A 19 0.29 11.11 -4.70
C THR A 19 -0.95 10.86 -5.54
N LEU A 20 -0.83 9.98 -6.51
CA LEU A 20 -1.94 9.57 -7.36
C LEU A 20 -1.75 8.12 -7.78
N THR A 21 -2.78 7.32 -7.53
CA THR A 21 -2.85 5.93 -7.98
C THR A 21 -4.12 5.76 -8.80
N ILE A 22 -4.03 5.06 -9.93
CA ILE A 22 -5.17 4.77 -10.79
C ILE A 22 -5.36 3.26 -10.82
N CYS A 23 -6.60 2.83 -10.63
CA CYS A 23 -6.95 1.41 -10.64
C CYS A 23 -8.34 1.21 -11.21
N THR A 24 -8.72 -0.05 -11.44
CA THR A 24 -10.10 -0.36 -11.80
C THR A 24 -11.02 -0.11 -10.62
N LYS A 25 -12.27 0.19 -10.89
CA LYS A 25 -13.28 0.36 -9.83
C LYS A 25 -13.44 -0.93 -9.03
N GLU A 26 -13.34 -2.09 -9.70
CA GLU A 26 -13.42 -3.40 -9.03
C GLU A 26 -12.31 -3.56 -7.99
N ASP A 27 -11.06 -3.28 -8.37
CA ASP A 27 -9.95 -3.37 -7.43
C ASP A 27 -10.11 -2.40 -6.26
N TYR A 28 -10.55 -1.18 -6.53
CA TYR A 28 -10.76 -0.18 -5.49
C TYR A 28 -11.84 -0.63 -4.50
N GLU A 29 -12.97 -1.14 -5.00
CA GLU A 29 -14.06 -1.60 -4.14
C GLU A 29 -13.65 -2.83 -3.32
N ASP A 30 -12.92 -3.77 -3.92
CA ASP A 30 -12.39 -4.93 -3.21
C ASP A 30 -11.44 -4.51 -2.08
N TRP A 31 -10.58 -3.55 -2.35
CA TRP A 31 -9.67 -2.99 -1.35
C TRP A 31 -10.45 -2.30 -0.23
N LYS A 32 -11.44 -1.50 -0.59
CA LYS A 32 -12.30 -0.79 0.36
C LYS A 32 -13.04 -1.74 1.29
N HIS A 33 -13.46 -2.89 0.77
CA HIS A 33 -14.20 -3.90 1.55
C HIS A 33 -13.30 -4.88 2.30
N GLY A 34 -11.98 -4.77 2.14
CA GLY A 34 -11.04 -5.67 2.81
C GLY A 34 -10.76 -6.98 2.08
N ASP A 35 -11.21 -7.10 0.82
CA ASP A 35 -11.01 -8.30 0.02
C ASP A 35 -9.67 -8.34 -0.70
N LYS A 36 -9.00 -7.20 -0.79
CA LYS A 36 -7.66 -7.07 -1.38
C LYS A 36 -6.78 -6.14 -0.56
N PHE A 37 -5.48 -6.29 -0.75
CA PHE A 37 -4.46 -5.38 -0.24
C PHE A 37 -3.90 -4.57 -1.40
N TRP A 38 -3.58 -3.30 -1.16
CA TRP A 38 -2.85 -2.48 -2.10
C TRP A 38 -1.35 -2.58 -1.81
N LEU A 39 -0.55 -2.73 -2.85
CA LEU A 39 0.90 -2.83 -2.72
C LEU A 39 1.56 -1.56 -3.26
N ASP A 40 2.44 -0.98 -2.46
CA ASP A 40 3.29 0.11 -2.92
C ASP A 40 4.54 -0.49 -3.57
N ASN A 41 4.47 -0.67 -4.88
CA ASN A 41 5.53 -1.36 -5.63
C ASN A 41 6.80 -0.53 -5.79
N ASP A 42 6.77 0.77 -5.50
CA ASP A 42 7.96 1.61 -5.57
C ASP A 42 8.97 1.27 -4.47
N TRP A 43 8.46 0.83 -3.32
CA TRP A 43 9.27 0.50 -2.15
C TRP A 43 9.07 -0.94 -1.70
N GLY A 44 8.16 -1.66 -2.34
CA GLY A 44 7.76 -2.98 -1.93
C GLY A 44 8.84 -4.02 -2.13
N LYS A 45 8.88 -4.98 -1.21
CA LYS A 45 9.84 -6.08 -1.20
C LYS A 45 9.27 -7.36 -1.78
N LEU A 46 8.01 -7.34 -2.16
CA LEU A 46 7.35 -8.49 -2.77
C LEU A 46 7.62 -8.52 -4.28
N GLN A 47 7.88 -9.71 -4.78
CA GLN A 47 8.20 -9.90 -6.20
C GLN A 47 6.92 -10.06 -7.02
N THR A 48 6.29 -8.93 -7.33
CA THR A 48 5.08 -8.90 -8.15
C THR A 48 4.98 -7.55 -8.85
N ASN A 49 4.30 -7.54 -9.99
CA ASN A 49 3.95 -6.30 -10.68
C ASN A 49 2.47 -5.93 -10.46
N LYS A 50 1.74 -6.71 -9.65
CA LYS A 50 0.37 -6.39 -9.30
C LYS A 50 0.32 -5.29 -8.25
N SER A 51 -0.63 -4.38 -8.40
CA SER A 51 -0.86 -3.32 -7.40
C SER A 51 -1.91 -3.71 -6.36
N PHE A 52 -2.75 -4.68 -6.66
CA PHE A 52 -3.77 -5.18 -5.74
C PHE A 52 -3.70 -6.71 -5.72
N VAL A 53 -3.70 -7.28 -4.53
CA VAL A 53 -3.60 -8.73 -4.35
C VAL A 53 -4.65 -9.21 -3.36
N THR A 54 -5.14 -10.44 -3.59
CA THR A 54 -6.03 -11.11 -2.64
C THR A 54 -5.22 -11.58 -1.44
N PRO A 55 -5.89 -11.93 -0.31
CA PRO A 55 -5.18 -12.51 0.84
C PRO A 55 -4.37 -13.75 0.45
N GLU A 56 -4.90 -14.61 -0.42
CA GLU A 56 -4.20 -15.80 -0.89
C GLU A 56 -2.95 -15.47 -1.68
N GLU A 57 -3.03 -14.46 -2.54
CA GLU A 57 -1.87 -13.99 -3.29
C GLU A 57 -0.83 -13.36 -2.36
N LEU A 58 -1.26 -12.59 -1.38
CA LEU A 58 -0.35 -12.00 -0.40
C LEU A 58 0.35 -13.09 0.41
N GLU A 59 -0.38 -14.14 0.78
CA GLU A 59 0.19 -15.29 1.49
C GLU A 59 1.33 -15.93 0.67
N GLU A 60 1.08 -16.21 -0.61
CA GLU A 60 2.10 -16.80 -1.49
C GLU A 60 3.33 -15.90 -1.62
N LEU A 61 3.12 -14.61 -1.80
CA LEU A 61 4.20 -13.64 -1.92
C LEU A 61 5.01 -13.53 -0.62
N THR A 62 4.32 -13.57 0.51
CA THR A 62 4.96 -13.52 1.83
C THR A 62 5.76 -14.78 2.10
N GLU A 63 5.27 -15.94 1.68
CA GLU A 63 6.01 -17.20 1.80
C GLU A 63 7.35 -17.12 1.05
N LYS A 64 7.35 -16.59 -0.17
CA LYS A 64 8.58 -16.40 -0.94
C LYS A 64 9.52 -15.42 -0.27
N TYR A 65 8.96 -14.32 0.24
CA TYR A 65 9.74 -13.34 1.01
C TYR A 65 10.40 -13.99 2.22
N ASN A 66 9.65 -14.79 2.96
CA ASN A 66 10.15 -15.46 4.15
C ASN A 66 11.22 -16.51 3.81
N GLU A 67 11.08 -17.22 2.70
CA GLU A 67 12.10 -18.16 2.24
C GLU A 67 13.44 -17.47 1.99
N GLU A 68 13.40 -16.31 1.33
CA GLU A 68 14.60 -15.52 1.06
C GLU A 68 15.19 -14.95 2.35
N GLU A 69 14.35 -14.48 3.26
CA GLU A 69 14.81 -13.99 4.56
C GLU A 69 15.45 -15.11 5.40
N GLN A 70 14.88 -16.32 5.34
CA GLN A 70 15.45 -17.46 6.06
C GLN A 70 16.84 -17.81 5.53
N LYS A 71 17.05 -17.74 4.21
CA LYS A 71 18.38 -17.95 3.62
C LYS A 71 19.38 -16.92 4.13
N ARG A 72 18.96 -15.67 4.28
CA ARG A 72 19.78 -14.60 4.82
C ARG A 72 20.12 -14.84 6.30
N ILE A 73 19.15 -15.31 7.07
CA ILE A 73 19.37 -15.68 8.50
C ILE A 73 20.38 -16.80 8.57
N ASP A 74 20.25 -17.83 7.75
CA ASP A 74 21.15 -18.98 7.72
C ASP A 74 22.56 -18.57 7.29
N ALA A 75 22.69 -17.51 6.51
CA ALA A 75 23.97 -16.95 6.08
C ALA A 75 24.58 -15.98 7.10
N GLY A 76 23.92 -15.75 8.25
CA GLY A 76 24.44 -14.90 9.30
C GLY A 76 24.02 -13.44 9.26
N ASP A 77 23.04 -13.08 8.45
CA ASP A 77 22.52 -11.71 8.38
C ASP A 77 21.65 -11.43 9.61
N GLU A 78 22.15 -10.58 10.50
CA GLU A 78 21.45 -10.25 11.75
C GLU A 78 20.23 -9.33 11.56
N TYR A 79 20.10 -8.72 10.38
CA TYR A 79 18.98 -7.82 10.06
C TYR A 79 17.84 -8.52 9.33
N ALA A 80 18.04 -9.75 8.89
CA ALA A 80 17.00 -10.52 8.20
C ALA A 80 15.97 -11.03 9.21
N LYS A 81 14.71 -11.00 8.82
CA LYS A 81 13.61 -11.39 9.69
C LYS A 81 12.50 -12.05 8.89
N VAL A 82 12.03 -13.20 9.40
CA VAL A 82 10.85 -13.89 8.89
C VAL A 82 9.61 -13.26 9.52
N LEU A 83 8.60 -12.99 8.71
CA LEU A 83 7.35 -12.38 9.17
C LEU A 83 6.32 -13.44 9.59
N ASP A 84 5.53 -13.10 10.59
CA ASP A 84 4.43 -13.95 11.05
C ASP A 84 3.27 -13.83 10.06
N MET A 85 2.93 -14.94 9.38
CA MET A 85 1.91 -14.96 8.35
C MET A 85 0.53 -14.52 8.86
N ASP A 86 0.16 -14.98 10.06
CA ASP A 86 -1.14 -14.60 10.63
C ASP A 86 -1.22 -13.10 10.85
N LYS A 87 -0.15 -12.50 11.34
CA LYS A 87 -0.09 -11.05 11.54
C LYS A 87 -0.11 -10.30 10.22
N VAL A 88 0.60 -10.78 9.21
CA VAL A 88 0.57 -10.16 7.88
C VAL A 88 -0.86 -10.11 7.35
N LEU A 89 -1.58 -11.21 7.44
CA LEU A 89 -2.92 -11.32 6.85
C LEU A 89 -4.02 -10.71 7.71
N ASN A 90 -3.93 -10.82 9.02
CA ASN A 90 -5.06 -10.57 9.92
C ASN A 90 -4.84 -9.49 10.97
N GLU A 91 -3.62 -8.98 11.13
CA GLU A 91 -3.35 -7.94 12.11
C GLU A 91 -4.11 -6.66 11.76
N ARG A 92 -4.80 -6.08 12.73
CA ARG A 92 -5.55 -4.85 12.57
C ARG A 92 -4.97 -3.75 13.43
N ARG A 93 -5.05 -2.52 12.92
CA ARG A 93 -4.72 -1.35 13.73
C ARG A 93 -5.74 -1.20 14.86
N ASP A 94 -5.25 -0.75 15.98
CA ASP A 94 -6.11 -0.30 17.08
C ASP A 94 -6.29 1.20 16.96
N TYR A 95 -7.45 1.63 16.47
CA TYR A 95 -7.74 3.05 16.26
C TYR A 95 -7.86 3.85 17.54
N ASP A 96 -8.05 3.19 18.67
CA ASP A 96 -8.21 3.87 19.94
C ASP A 96 -6.86 4.21 20.59
N SER A 97 -5.76 3.79 19.98
CA SER A 97 -4.42 4.07 20.48
C SER A 97 -3.84 5.31 19.81
N TRP A 98 -3.32 6.22 20.60
CA TRP A 98 -2.62 7.41 20.10
C TRP A 98 -1.34 7.07 19.33
N ASN A 99 -0.78 5.91 19.60
CA ASN A 99 0.47 5.49 19.00
C ASN A 99 0.27 4.62 17.77
N ASP A 100 -0.98 4.35 17.39
CA ASP A 100 -1.24 3.53 16.23
C ASP A 100 -0.79 4.22 14.95
N SER A 101 0.00 3.50 14.20
CA SER A 101 0.46 3.93 12.90
C SER A 101 0.53 2.72 11.98
N TYR A 102 0.67 2.98 10.70
CA TYR A 102 0.93 1.92 9.73
C TYR A 102 2.13 1.06 10.14
N TRP A 103 3.14 1.71 10.72
CA TRP A 103 4.41 1.05 11.06
C TRP A 103 4.29 0.03 12.21
N ASP A 104 3.16 0.03 12.89
CA ASP A 104 2.91 -0.92 13.97
C ASP A 104 2.37 -2.26 13.48
N THR A 105 2.09 -2.40 12.20
CA THR A 105 1.64 -3.67 11.62
C THR A 105 2.80 -4.46 11.01
N GLU A 106 2.68 -5.78 11.05
CA GLU A 106 3.69 -6.67 10.46
C GLU A 106 3.78 -6.47 8.93
N ARG A 107 2.67 -6.13 8.28
CA ARG A 107 2.63 -5.85 6.83
C ARG A 107 3.46 -4.65 6.41
N SER A 108 3.77 -3.76 7.33
CA SER A 108 4.55 -2.56 7.01
C SER A 108 5.89 -2.91 6.34
N SER A 109 6.48 -4.04 6.75
CA SER A 109 7.72 -4.53 6.15
C SER A 109 7.57 -4.89 4.69
N LEU A 110 6.36 -5.16 4.23
CA LEU A 110 6.05 -5.57 2.86
C LEU A 110 5.49 -4.42 2.02
N GLU A 111 5.29 -3.24 2.61
CA GLU A 111 4.59 -2.13 1.96
C GLU A 111 3.22 -2.57 1.39
N ALA A 112 2.52 -3.42 2.15
CA ALA A 112 1.18 -3.89 1.83
C ALA A 112 0.17 -3.23 2.76
N TYR A 113 -0.91 -2.72 2.19
CA TYR A 113 -1.86 -1.86 2.90
C TYR A 113 -3.27 -2.38 2.80
N THR A 114 -3.97 -2.45 3.94
CA THR A 114 -5.43 -2.36 3.93
C THR A 114 -5.81 -0.90 3.69
N ILE A 115 -7.08 -0.62 3.40
CA ILE A 115 -7.51 0.77 3.26
C ILE A 115 -7.30 1.55 4.56
N ASP A 116 -7.48 0.90 5.70
CA ASP A 116 -7.26 1.52 7.00
C ASP A 116 -5.78 1.86 7.23
N ASP A 117 -4.88 0.96 6.83
CA ASP A 117 -3.43 1.21 6.87
C ASP A 117 -3.06 2.42 6.01
N TRP A 118 -3.69 2.52 4.84
CA TRP A 118 -3.43 3.62 3.90
C TRP A 118 -3.85 4.97 4.49
N TYR A 119 -5.04 5.03 5.10
CA TYR A 119 -5.47 6.25 5.79
C TYR A 119 -4.54 6.59 6.94
N ALA A 120 -4.06 5.59 7.67
CA ALA A 120 -3.12 5.80 8.76
C ALA A 120 -1.80 6.39 8.27
N ARG A 121 -1.27 5.86 7.18
CA ARG A 121 -0.03 6.36 6.58
C ARG A 121 -0.16 7.81 6.13
N ASN A 122 -1.34 8.19 5.67
CA ASN A 122 -1.60 9.52 5.11
C ASN A 122 -2.40 10.42 6.08
N GLY A 123 -2.33 10.14 7.38
CA GLY A 123 -3.20 10.80 8.37
C GLY A 123 -3.09 12.31 8.45
N ASP A 124 -1.93 12.88 8.11
CA ASP A 124 -1.71 14.32 8.13
C ASP A 124 -2.04 15.00 6.80
N LEU A 125 -2.46 14.23 5.80
CA LEU A 125 -2.73 14.72 4.46
C LEU A 125 -4.23 14.66 4.15
N GLU A 126 -4.66 15.49 3.20
CA GLU A 126 -5.99 15.36 2.64
C GLU A 126 -6.01 14.21 1.64
N THR A 127 -7.04 13.39 1.67
CA THR A 127 -7.19 12.27 0.77
C THR A 127 -8.33 12.50 -0.21
N TYR A 128 -8.28 11.85 -1.36
CA TYR A 128 -9.32 11.95 -2.38
C TYR A 128 -9.46 10.61 -3.10
N ALA A 129 -10.66 10.40 -3.64
CA ALA A 129 -10.95 9.29 -4.54
C ALA A 129 -12.01 9.75 -5.54
N ARG A 130 -11.76 9.55 -6.82
CA ARG A 130 -12.69 9.96 -7.87
C ARG A 130 -12.85 8.87 -8.91
N SER A 131 -14.11 8.62 -9.29
CA SER A 131 -14.45 7.67 -10.34
C SER A 131 -14.41 8.36 -11.71
N PHE A 132 -13.99 7.65 -12.72
CA PHE A 132 -14.03 8.12 -14.10
C PHE A 132 -14.11 6.91 -15.04
N THR A 133 -14.46 7.19 -16.30
CA THR A 133 -14.50 6.14 -17.32
C THR A 133 -13.30 6.33 -18.25
N SER A 134 -12.54 5.25 -18.47
CA SER A 134 -11.39 5.29 -19.37
C SER A 134 -11.84 5.41 -20.84
N PRO A 135 -10.93 5.79 -21.75
CA PRO A 135 -11.28 5.84 -23.19
C PRO A 135 -11.76 4.51 -23.75
N SER A 136 -11.37 3.38 -23.17
CA SER A 136 -11.84 2.05 -23.56
C SER A 136 -13.17 1.65 -22.95
N GLY A 137 -13.77 2.50 -22.11
CA GLY A 137 -15.05 2.24 -21.48
C GLY A 137 -15.00 1.59 -20.11
N ASP A 138 -13.81 1.40 -19.54
CA ASP A 138 -13.67 0.79 -18.23
C ASP A 138 -13.94 1.80 -17.11
N GLU A 139 -14.64 1.35 -16.08
CA GLU A 139 -14.82 2.16 -14.87
C GLU A 139 -13.55 2.11 -14.03
N MET A 140 -13.02 3.28 -13.70
CA MET A 140 -11.77 3.46 -13.02
C MET A 140 -11.92 4.34 -11.80
N VAL A 141 -10.95 4.27 -10.91
CA VAL A 141 -10.83 5.17 -9.74
C VAL A 141 -9.42 5.72 -9.67
N ALA A 142 -9.33 7.02 -9.45
CA ALA A 142 -8.08 7.68 -9.12
C ALA A 142 -8.14 8.07 -7.64
N PHE A 143 -7.17 7.68 -6.86
CA PHE A 143 -7.10 8.02 -5.44
C PHE A 143 -5.71 8.48 -5.05
N GLY A 144 -5.63 9.22 -3.97
CA GLY A 144 -4.34 9.69 -3.50
C GLY A 144 -4.47 10.62 -2.30
N ALA A 145 -3.36 11.25 -1.97
CA ALA A 145 -3.26 12.17 -0.85
C ALA A 145 -2.41 13.38 -1.24
N PHE A 146 -2.70 14.53 -0.66
CA PHE A 146 -1.92 15.75 -0.91
C PHE A 146 -1.88 16.64 0.33
N GLY A 147 -0.90 17.52 0.37
CA GLY A 147 -0.75 18.49 1.45
C GLY A 147 0.69 18.63 1.91
N TYR A 148 0.85 19.18 3.09
CA TYR A 148 2.14 19.37 3.73
C TYR A 148 2.30 18.30 4.81
N ASP A 149 3.39 17.56 4.75
CA ASP A 149 3.71 16.51 5.69
C ASP A 149 4.84 16.87 6.65
N GLY A 150 5.20 18.11 6.61
CA GLY A 150 6.23 18.65 7.50
C GLY A 150 5.64 19.49 8.58
#